data_ee48da774419d4861ffd772e195a41dc
#
_entry.id   ee48da774419d4861ffd772e195a41dc
#
_cell.length_a   1.000
_cell.length_b   1.000
_cell.length_c   1.000
_cell.angle_alpha   90.00
_cell.angle_beta   90.00
_cell.angle_gamma   90.00
#
_symmetry.space_group_name_H-M   'P 1'
#
loop_
_entity.id
_entity.type
_entity.pdbx_description
1 polymer ?
#
loop_
_entity_poly.entity_id
_entity_poly.type
_entity_poly.pdbx_seq_one_letter_code
_entity_poly.pdbx_strand_id
1 'polypeptide(L)'
;MIPKIIHQTWKDKNLPPIIYDLVSENIKILKSNGYELMFWTDEMILKLISDEYPNFYNIFKLAITGVQKGDIARILIIYHYGGIYIDLDVLILKDFAEILDMNSNKLYITYEPYGQTKALYNDDKYICNAFFAANKNNNMLRIILSNIPEYVKNYTENIFQKFDIFGGAYFKTIIDQYVKIGSFKNDVYIIDDRELFYPINDLKFDNMPFTVDDWMKVKKGDYGKDTIMVHYWIHGDFESKTLLTTFKPDNSKTIHENIYSFFSKLYPNIAKKIDNALIESNIT
;
A
#
# COMPACT_ATOMS: atom_id res chain seq x y z
N MET A 1 3.55 -16.13 15.55
CA MET A 1 4.75 -15.31 15.23
C MET A 1 4.62 -14.82 13.79
N ILE A 2 4.89 -13.55 13.56
CA ILE A 2 4.95 -12.92 12.24
C ILE A 2 6.37 -13.12 11.70
N PRO A 3 6.56 -13.83 10.56
CA PRO A 3 7.90 -14.00 9.98
C PRO A 3 8.50 -12.66 9.52
N LYS A 4 9.81 -12.52 9.61
CA LYS A 4 10.54 -11.36 9.05
C LYS A 4 10.68 -11.51 7.53
N ILE A 5 9.54 -11.55 6.84
CA ILE A 5 9.41 -11.63 5.39
C ILE A 5 8.57 -10.46 4.91
N ILE A 6 9.11 -9.70 3.97
CA ILE A 6 8.36 -8.65 3.26
C ILE A 6 7.88 -9.22 1.93
N HIS A 7 6.61 -9.02 1.62
CA HIS A 7 6.02 -9.43 0.36
C HIS A 7 5.61 -8.22 -0.46
N GLN A 8 6.03 -8.23 -1.73
CA GLN A 8 5.66 -7.22 -2.73
C GLN A 8 5.21 -7.90 -4.01
N THR A 9 4.29 -7.30 -4.74
CA THR A 9 3.72 -7.89 -5.96
C THR A 9 3.87 -6.95 -7.16
N TRP A 10 4.17 -7.50 -8.32
CA TRP A 10 4.12 -6.82 -9.61
C TRP A 10 3.77 -7.82 -10.72
N LYS A 11 3.29 -7.33 -11.85
CA LYS A 11 2.91 -8.19 -12.97
C LYS A 11 4.04 -9.09 -13.47
N ASP A 12 5.28 -8.61 -13.48
CA ASP A 12 6.47 -9.30 -13.97
C ASP A 12 7.74 -8.80 -13.25
N LYS A 13 8.92 -9.23 -13.67
CA LYS A 13 10.21 -8.81 -13.07
C LYS A 13 10.71 -7.45 -13.54
N ASN A 14 10.03 -6.79 -14.48
CA ASN A 14 10.46 -5.53 -15.04
C ASN A 14 9.78 -4.38 -14.30
N LEU A 15 10.42 -3.92 -13.24
CA LEU A 15 9.94 -2.76 -12.49
C LEU A 15 10.21 -1.45 -13.25
N PRO A 16 9.26 -0.50 -13.19
CA PRO A 16 9.53 0.87 -13.59
C PRO A 16 10.74 1.45 -12.83
N PRO A 17 11.56 2.32 -13.47
CA PRO A 17 12.81 2.76 -12.84
C PRO A 17 12.66 3.39 -11.47
N ILE A 18 11.66 4.26 -11.25
CA ILE A 18 11.43 4.89 -9.94
C ILE A 18 10.99 3.88 -8.87
N ILE A 19 10.21 2.87 -9.25
CA ILE A 19 9.81 1.78 -8.37
C ILE A 19 11.01 0.87 -8.05
N TYR A 20 11.85 0.60 -9.04
CA TYR A 20 13.08 -0.16 -8.83
C TYR A 20 14.01 0.53 -7.82
N ASP A 21 14.14 1.86 -7.88
CA ASP A 21 14.94 2.62 -6.93
C ASP A 21 14.36 2.55 -5.51
N LEU A 22 13.04 2.68 -5.34
CA LEU A 22 12.37 2.51 -4.05
C LEU A 22 12.62 1.12 -3.45
N VAL A 23 12.44 0.07 -4.25
CA VAL A 23 12.71 -1.31 -3.80
C VAL A 23 14.18 -1.49 -3.43
N SER A 24 15.09 -0.89 -4.20
CA SER A 24 16.54 -0.95 -3.96
C SER A 24 16.94 -0.27 -2.65
N GLU A 25 16.34 0.89 -2.34
CA GLU A 25 16.54 1.54 -1.04
C GLU A 25 15.99 0.69 0.11
N ASN A 26 14.77 0.15 -0.04
CA ASN A 26 14.16 -0.71 0.96
C ASN A 26 14.99 -1.95 1.28
N ILE A 27 15.62 -2.58 0.28
CA ILE A 27 16.47 -3.76 0.47
C ILE A 27 17.61 -3.49 1.45
N LYS A 28 18.18 -2.29 1.48
CA LYS A 28 19.27 -1.92 2.40
C LYS A 28 18.81 -2.01 3.86
N ILE A 29 17.67 -1.37 4.17
CA ILE A 29 17.07 -1.38 5.51
C ILE A 29 16.55 -2.76 5.89
N LEU A 30 15.94 -3.48 4.95
CA LEU A 30 15.41 -4.82 5.21
C LEU A 30 16.53 -5.80 5.58
N LYS A 31 17.62 -5.80 4.83
CA LYS A 31 18.78 -6.66 5.10
C LYS A 31 19.44 -6.36 6.45
N SER A 32 19.59 -5.09 6.82
CA SER A 32 20.19 -4.70 8.10
C SER A 32 19.36 -5.15 9.31
N ASN A 33 18.04 -5.31 9.12
CA ASN A 33 17.10 -5.74 10.16
C ASN A 33 16.71 -7.23 10.07
N GLY A 34 17.36 -7.99 9.17
CA GLY A 34 17.17 -9.43 9.06
C GLY A 34 15.87 -9.86 8.40
N TYR A 35 15.29 -9.01 7.52
CA TYR A 35 14.14 -9.37 6.70
C TYR A 35 14.56 -10.00 5.38
N GLU A 36 13.77 -10.96 4.92
CA GLU A 36 13.78 -11.47 3.56
C GLU A 36 12.77 -10.70 2.71
N LEU A 37 13.12 -10.37 1.46
CA LEU A 37 12.18 -9.82 0.49
C LEU A 37 11.73 -10.90 -0.47
N MET A 38 10.43 -11.21 -0.48
CA MET A 38 9.78 -12.08 -1.45
C MET A 38 9.01 -11.23 -2.47
N PHE A 39 9.54 -11.20 -3.68
CA PHE A 39 8.92 -10.50 -4.81
C PHE A 39 8.09 -11.46 -5.65
N TRP A 40 6.80 -11.13 -5.86
CA TRP A 40 5.81 -11.98 -6.51
C TRP A 40 5.41 -11.45 -7.88
N THR A 41 5.52 -12.28 -8.91
CA THR A 41 4.96 -11.99 -10.23
C THR A 41 3.56 -12.59 -10.37
N ASP A 42 2.78 -12.13 -11.36
CA ASP A 42 1.47 -12.71 -11.67
C ASP A 42 1.55 -14.23 -11.93
N GLU A 43 2.65 -14.69 -12.55
CA GLU A 43 2.87 -16.13 -12.81
C GLU A 43 3.07 -16.90 -11.50
N MET A 44 3.89 -16.38 -10.56
CA MET A 44 4.12 -17.01 -9.26
C MET A 44 2.84 -17.04 -8.43
N ILE A 45 2.07 -15.95 -8.45
CA ILE A 45 0.77 -15.86 -7.77
C ILE A 45 -0.21 -16.86 -8.34
N LEU A 46 -0.31 -16.94 -9.67
CA LEU A 46 -1.19 -17.90 -10.33
C LEU A 46 -0.81 -19.35 -10.00
N LYS A 47 0.49 -19.63 -9.90
CA LYS A 47 0.97 -20.96 -9.48
C LYS A 47 0.57 -21.24 -8.02
N LEU A 48 0.77 -20.31 -7.10
CA LEU A 48 0.34 -20.46 -5.70
C LEU A 48 -1.17 -20.73 -5.61
N ILE A 49 -1.97 -19.97 -6.38
CA ILE A 49 -3.42 -20.15 -6.43
C ILE A 49 -3.79 -21.52 -6.97
N SER A 50 -3.17 -21.96 -8.06
CA SER A 50 -3.48 -23.27 -8.67
C SER A 50 -3.14 -24.43 -7.75
N ASP A 51 -2.03 -24.33 -7.03
CA ASP A 51 -1.52 -25.42 -6.19
C ASP A 51 -2.24 -25.49 -4.84
N GLU A 52 -2.48 -24.34 -4.20
CA GLU A 52 -2.92 -24.27 -2.80
C GLU A 52 -4.35 -23.74 -2.63
N TYR A 53 -4.83 -22.92 -3.59
CA TYR A 53 -6.12 -22.22 -3.49
C TYR A 53 -6.96 -22.32 -4.76
N PRO A 54 -7.23 -23.53 -5.31
CA PRO A 54 -7.86 -23.69 -6.62
C PRO A 54 -9.24 -23.02 -6.72
N ASN A 55 -9.95 -22.84 -5.60
CA ASN A 55 -11.23 -22.14 -5.56
C ASN A 55 -11.12 -20.64 -5.93
N PHE A 56 -9.93 -20.05 -5.80
CA PHE A 56 -9.68 -18.65 -6.15
C PHE A 56 -9.22 -18.48 -7.60
N TYR A 57 -8.94 -19.57 -8.32
CA TYR A 57 -8.40 -19.52 -9.68
C TYR A 57 -9.29 -18.72 -10.63
N ASN A 58 -10.58 -19.02 -10.66
CA ASN A 58 -11.52 -18.33 -11.53
C ASN A 58 -11.70 -16.86 -11.11
N ILE A 59 -11.75 -16.58 -9.81
CA ILE A 59 -11.88 -15.20 -9.29
C ILE A 59 -10.66 -14.37 -9.72
N PHE A 60 -9.46 -14.90 -9.57
CA PHE A 60 -8.22 -14.24 -9.99
C PHE A 60 -8.14 -14.03 -11.50
N LYS A 61 -8.62 -15.00 -12.30
CA LYS A 61 -8.70 -14.89 -13.76
C LYS A 61 -9.73 -13.87 -14.25
N LEU A 62 -10.81 -13.69 -13.52
CA LEU A 62 -11.84 -12.69 -13.82
C LEU A 62 -11.42 -11.26 -13.41
N ALA A 63 -10.42 -11.12 -12.57
CA ALA A 63 -9.88 -9.81 -12.21
C ALA A 63 -9.31 -9.10 -13.43
N ILE A 64 -9.87 -7.92 -13.75
CA ILE A 64 -9.59 -7.17 -15.00
C ILE A 64 -8.33 -6.33 -14.87
N THR A 65 -8.08 -5.79 -13.66
CA THR A 65 -6.97 -4.86 -13.41
C THR A 65 -5.87 -5.50 -12.58
N GLY A 66 -4.65 -4.95 -12.68
CA GLY A 66 -3.53 -5.34 -11.82
C GLY A 66 -3.83 -5.09 -10.34
N VAL A 67 -4.58 -4.03 -10.02
CA VAL A 67 -4.99 -3.70 -8.64
C VAL A 67 -5.88 -4.80 -8.07
N GLN A 68 -6.93 -5.22 -8.76
CA GLN A 68 -7.82 -6.31 -8.31
C GLN A 68 -7.06 -7.62 -8.09
N LYS A 69 -6.12 -7.95 -8.99
CA LYS A 69 -5.25 -9.12 -8.82
C LYS A 69 -4.34 -8.98 -7.61
N GLY A 70 -3.74 -7.81 -7.44
CA GLY A 70 -2.91 -7.48 -6.28
C GLY A 70 -3.67 -7.60 -4.97
N ASP A 71 -4.91 -7.11 -4.92
CA ASP A 71 -5.75 -7.17 -3.72
C ASP A 71 -6.07 -8.60 -3.28
N ILE A 72 -6.35 -9.50 -4.21
CA ILE A 72 -6.54 -10.91 -3.89
C ILE A 72 -5.21 -11.56 -3.49
N ALA A 73 -4.16 -11.29 -4.27
CA ALA A 73 -2.84 -11.90 -4.11
C ALA A 73 -2.24 -11.59 -2.75
N ARG A 74 -2.24 -10.32 -2.31
CA ARG A 74 -1.66 -9.90 -1.03
C ARG A 74 -2.28 -10.65 0.15
N ILE A 75 -3.59 -10.90 0.13
CA ILE A 75 -4.27 -11.62 1.19
C ILE A 75 -3.85 -13.11 1.19
N LEU A 76 -3.84 -13.76 0.02
CA LEU A 76 -3.45 -15.16 -0.12
C LEU A 76 -1.99 -15.40 0.28
N ILE A 77 -1.10 -14.50 -0.14
CA ILE A 77 0.34 -14.57 0.17
C ILE A 77 0.56 -14.50 1.67
N ILE A 78 0.01 -13.50 2.35
CA ILE A 78 0.19 -13.34 3.80
C ILE A 78 -0.51 -14.46 4.58
N TYR A 79 -1.67 -14.92 4.12
CA TYR A 79 -2.32 -16.08 4.73
C TYR A 79 -1.45 -17.34 4.63
N HIS A 80 -0.81 -17.58 3.49
CA HIS A 80 -0.01 -18.78 3.23
C HIS A 80 1.35 -18.76 3.92
N TYR A 81 2.05 -17.63 3.87
CA TYR A 81 3.43 -17.53 4.36
C TYR A 81 3.55 -16.83 5.71
N GLY A 82 2.60 -15.97 6.06
CA GLY A 82 2.78 -14.94 7.08
C GLY A 82 3.71 -13.85 6.60
N GLY A 83 4.03 -12.88 7.47
CA GLY A 83 4.94 -11.78 7.16
C GLY A 83 4.22 -10.45 7.02
N ILE A 84 4.82 -9.56 6.28
CA ILE A 84 4.36 -8.18 6.08
C ILE A 84 4.18 -7.95 4.58
N TYR A 85 3.01 -7.51 4.17
CA TYR A 85 2.76 -7.00 2.83
C TYR A 85 2.96 -5.49 2.79
N ILE A 86 3.65 -5.00 1.78
CA ILE A 86 3.74 -3.56 1.46
C ILE A 86 3.64 -3.37 -0.05
N ASP A 87 2.98 -2.28 -0.47
CA ASP A 87 2.96 -1.90 -1.88
C ASP A 87 4.36 -1.45 -2.36
N LEU A 88 4.59 -1.46 -3.66
CA LEU A 88 5.90 -1.18 -4.25
C LEU A 88 6.31 0.28 -4.18
N ASP A 89 5.37 1.18 -4.08
CA ASP A 89 5.56 2.63 -3.99
C ASP A 89 5.69 3.12 -2.52
N VAL A 90 6.20 2.24 -1.68
CA VAL A 90 6.53 2.49 -0.27
C VAL A 90 8.04 2.65 -0.11
N LEU A 91 8.45 3.65 0.67
CA LEU A 91 9.80 3.77 1.22
C LEU A 91 9.78 3.39 2.69
N ILE A 92 10.62 2.43 3.08
CA ILE A 92 10.80 2.00 4.47
C ILE A 92 11.87 2.88 5.11
N LEU A 93 11.60 3.43 6.30
CA LEU A 93 12.50 4.30 7.03
C LEU A 93 13.07 3.64 8.29
N LYS A 94 12.31 2.69 8.89
CA LYS A 94 12.69 2.02 10.15
C LYS A 94 12.29 0.54 10.16
N ASP A 95 12.75 -0.18 11.18
CA ASP A 95 12.35 -1.57 11.43
C ASP A 95 10.87 -1.65 11.84
N PHE A 96 10.10 -2.48 11.17
CA PHE A 96 8.70 -2.75 11.54
C PHE A 96 8.55 -3.34 12.95
N ALA A 97 9.59 -3.99 13.48
CA ALA A 97 9.60 -4.52 14.84
C ALA A 97 9.56 -3.42 15.93
N GLU A 98 9.76 -2.15 15.58
CA GLU A 98 9.55 -1.02 16.51
C GLU A 98 8.07 -0.83 16.86
N ILE A 99 7.16 -1.26 15.97
CA ILE A 99 5.70 -1.08 16.11
C ILE A 99 4.95 -2.41 16.21
N LEU A 100 5.44 -3.46 15.54
CA LEU A 100 4.78 -4.76 15.50
C LEU A 100 5.31 -5.68 16.61
N ASP A 101 4.40 -6.27 17.38
CA ASP A 101 4.76 -7.44 18.17
C ASP A 101 4.88 -8.66 17.23
N MET A 102 6.11 -9.00 16.87
CA MET A 102 6.41 -10.10 15.95
C MET A 102 5.98 -11.48 16.50
N ASN A 103 5.70 -11.61 17.80
CA ASN A 103 5.18 -12.83 18.40
C ASN A 103 3.65 -12.91 18.39
N SER A 104 2.99 -11.87 17.95
CA SER A 104 1.53 -11.77 17.92
C SER A 104 0.90 -12.74 16.91
N ASN A 105 -0.35 -13.11 17.18
CA ASN A 105 -1.23 -13.81 16.24
C ASN A 105 -2.28 -12.88 15.62
N LYS A 106 -2.18 -11.57 15.86
CA LYS A 106 -3.13 -10.59 15.34
C LYS A 106 -2.84 -10.27 13.89
N LEU A 107 -3.88 -9.85 13.18
CA LEU A 107 -3.76 -9.10 11.93
C LEU A 107 -3.49 -7.64 12.28
N TYR A 108 -2.34 -7.11 11.87
CA TYR A 108 -2.00 -5.69 11.97
C TYR A 108 -2.41 -4.99 10.69
N ILE A 109 -3.18 -3.92 10.83
CA ILE A 109 -3.67 -3.06 9.75
C ILE A 109 -3.59 -1.60 10.18
N THR A 110 -3.73 -0.69 9.24
CA THR A 110 -3.76 0.75 9.51
C THR A 110 -4.84 1.44 8.67
N TYR A 111 -5.20 2.67 9.05
CA TYR A 111 -6.11 3.50 8.26
C TYR A 111 -5.33 4.37 7.27
N GLU A 112 -5.96 4.73 6.15
CA GLU A 112 -5.46 5.78 5.24
C GLU A 112 -5.34 7.14 5.95
N PRO A 113 -4.56 8.10 5.40
CA PRO A 113 -4.42 9.44 5.97
C PRO A 113 -5.79 10.10 6.23
N TYR A 114 -5.93 10.73 7.38
CA TYR A 114 -7.21 11.34 7.78
C TYR A 114 -7.72 12.37 6.77
N GLY A 115 -6.84 13.25 6.27
CA GLY A 115 -7.20 14.26 5.29
C GLY A 115 -7.80 13.67 4.02
N GLN A 116 -7.15 12.63 3.50
CA GLN A 116 -7.58 11.91 2.30
C GLN A 116 -8.91 11.18 2.51
N THR A 117 -9.03 10.40 3.58
CA THR A 117 -10.26 9.62 3.83
C THR A 117 -11.47 10.51 4.08
N LYS A 118 -11.26 11.62 4.78
CA LYS A 118 -12.32 12.59 5.03
C LYS A 118 -12.77 13.27 3.73
N ALA A 119 -11.82 13.62 2.87
CA ALA A 119 -12.11 14.27 1.60
C ALA A 119 -12.80 13.33 0.59
N LEU A 120 -12.36 12.08 0.49
CA LEU A 120 -12.84 11.13 -0.52
C LEU A 120 -14.10 10.36 -0.10
N TYR A 121 -14.15 9.94 1.16
CA TYR A 121 -15.17 8.98 1.61
C TYR A 121 -16.10 9.56 2.68
N ASN A 122 -15.82 10.78 3.15
CA ASN A 122 -16.47 11.35 4.36
C ASN A 122 -16.44 10.38 5.54
N ASP A 123 -15.40 9.54 5.59
CA ASP A 123 -15.12 8.55 6.64
C ASP A 123 -13.75 8.86 7.24
N ASP A 124 -13.57 8.61 8.52
CA ASP A 124 -12.30 8.81 9.21
C ASP A 124 -11.58 7.48 9.50
N LYS A 125 -12.15 6.35 9.10
CA LYS A 125 -11.67 4.99 9.41
C LYS A 125 -11.64 4.08 8.19
N TYR A 126 -11.10 4.57 7.08
CA TYR A 126 -10.90 3.76 5.89
C TYR A 126 -9.61 2.95 5.99
N ILE A 127 -9.68 1.63 5.87
CA ILE A 127 -8.52 0.75 5.99
C ILE A 127 -7.66 0.87 4.74
N CYS A 128 -6.34 1.01 4.93
CA CYS A 128 -5.38 0.93 3.86
C CYS A 128 -4.83 -0.50 3.73
N ASN A 129 -4.99 -1.11 2.57
CA ASN A 129 -4.45 -2.44 2.30
C ASN A 129 -3.05 -2.42 1.63
N ALA A 130 -2.44 -1.24 1.51
CA ALA A 130 -1.05 -1.10 1.06
C ALA A 130 -0.03 -1.61 2.09
N PHE A 131 -0.46 -1.77 3.34
CA PHE A 131 0.29 -2.39 4.42
C PHE A 131 -0.63 -3.26 5.26
N PHE A 132 -0.23 -4.48 5.55
CA PHE A 132 -0.71 -5.28 6.66
C PHE A 132 0.28 -6.40 7.01
N ALA A 133 0.21 -6.88 8.26
CA ALA A 133 1.10 -7.93 8.76
C ALA A 133 0.32 -8.99 9.55
N ALA A 134 0.68 -10.25 9.36
CA ALA A 134 0.08 -11.34 10.12
C ALA A 134 0.99 -12.58 10.17
N ASN A 135 0.70 -13.46 11.11
CA ASN A 135 1.26 -14.80 11.11
C ASN A 135 0.63 -15.68 10.02
N LYS A 136 1.33 -16.71 9.60
CA LYS A 136 0.80 -17.76 8.69
C LYS A 136 -0.51 -18.34 9.26
N ASN A 137 -1.48 -18.60 8.37
CA ASN A 137 -2.80 -19.13 8.70
C ASN A 137 -3.58 -18.25 9.69
N ASN A 138 -3.39 -16.93 9.60
CA ASN A 138 -4.07 -15.98 10.47
C ASN A 138 -5.59 -16.11 10.39
N ASN A 139 -6.24 -16.12 11.54
CA ASN A 139 -7.68 -16.33 11.65
C ASN A 139 -8.49 -15.28 10.90
N MET A 140 -8.12 -14.00 11.06
CA MET A 140 -8.86 -12.91 10.43
C MET A 140 -8.67 -12.92 8.91
N LEU A 141 -7.46 -13.19 8.41
CA LEU A 141 -7.23 -13.36 6.97
C LEU A 141 -8.01 -14.55 6.41
N ARG A 142 -8.14 -15.65 7.16
CA ARG A 142 -9.00 -16.79 6.77
C ARG A 142 -10.46 -16.36 6.60
N ILE A 143 -10.97 -15.54 7.51
CA ILE A 143 -12.34 -15.00 7.43
C ILE A 143 -12.48 -14.09 6.20
N ILE A 144 -11.54 -13.15 6.00
CA ILE A 144 -11.54 -12.27 4.84
C ILE A 144 -11.56 -13.09 3.54
N LEU A 145 -10.69 -14.09 3.42
CA LEU A 145 -10.64 -14.97 2.24
C LEU A 145 -11.93 -15.77 2.04
N SER A 146 -12.49 -16.34 3.11
CA SER A 146 -13.69 -17.18 3.01
C SER A 146 -14.93 -16.42 2.57
N ASN A 147 -14.97 -15.11 2.75
CA ASN A 147 -16.08 -14.25 2.31
C ASN A 147 -15.95 -13.78 0.85
N ILE A 148 -14.77 -13.88 0.22
CA ILE A 148 -14.56 -13.42 -1.18
C ILE A 148 -15.50 -14.10 -2.16
N PRO A 149 -15.68 -15.44 -2.18
CA PRO A 149 -16.54 -16.11 -3.17
C PRO A 149 -18.00 -15.65 -3.09
N GLU A 150 -18.52 -15.49 -1.87
CA GLU A 150 -19.89 -15.01 -1.67
C GLU A 150 -20.02 -13.52 -2.00
N TYR A 151 -19.02 -12.71 -1.64
CA TYR A 151 -18.96 -11.31 -1.99
C TYR A 151 -19.00 -11.12 -3.51
N VAL A 152 -18.23 -11.91 -4.28
CA VAL A 152 -18.25 -11.91 -5.74
C VAL A 152 -19.61 -12.34 -6.29
N LYS A 153 -20.21 -13.39 -5.71
CA LYS A 153 -21.49 -13.93 -6.16
C LYS A 153 -22.66 -12.96 -5.94
N ASN A 154 -22.62 -12.20 -4.85
CA ASN A 154 -23.69 -11.27 -4.48
C ASN A 154 -23.62 -9.92 -5.21
N TYR A 155 -22.53 -9.67 -5.91
CA TYR A 155 -22.45 -8.55 -6.83
C TYR A 155 -22.91 -8.97 -8.22
N THR A 156 -23.81 -8.18 -8.80
CA THR A 156 -24.28 -8.35 -10.18
C THR A 156 -23.13 -8.26 -11.19
N GLU A 157 -23.38 -8.59 -12.46
CA GLU A 157 -22.41 -8.76 -13.56
C GLU A 157 -21.29 -7.71 -13.68
N ASN A 158 -21.38 -6.59 -12.99
CA ASN A 158 -20.45 -5.45 -13.07
C ASN A 158 -19.45 -5.33 -11.91
N ILE A 159 -19.32 -6.34 -11.04
CA ILE A 159 -18.43 -6.22 -9.87
C ILE A 159 -16.98 -5.92 -10.27
N PHE A 160 -16.47 -6.56 -11.32
CA PHE A 160 -15.10 -6.35 -11.80
C PHE A 160 -14.88 -5.03 -12.53
N GLN A 161 -15.92 -4.24 -12.75
CA GLN A 161 -15.80 -2.86 -13.22
C GLN A 161 -15.46 -1.88 -12.10
N LYS A 162 -15.63 -2.29 -10.82
CA LYS A 162 -15.18 -1.50 -9.67
C LYS A 162 -13.68 -1.69 -9.49
N PHE A 163 -12.95 -0.60 -9.47
CA PHE A 163 -11.50 -0.58 -9.35
C PHE A 163 -11.03 -1.23 -8.04
N ASP A 164 -11.71 -0.95 -6.92
CA ASP A 164 -11.32 -1.31 -5.56
C ASP A 164 -12.26 -2.36 -4.94
N ILE A 165 -12.39 -3.51 -5.63
CA ILE A 165 -13.37 -4.52 -5.25
C ILE A 165 -12.95 -5.33 -4.01
N PHE A 166 -11.64 -5.57 -3.83
CA PHE A 166 -11.09 -6.35 -2.72
C PHE A 166 -10.14 -5.53 -1.84
N GLY A 167 -10.12 -4.20 -2.05
CA GLY A 167 -9.26 -3.26 -1.36
C GLY A 167 -9.74 -2.90 0.04
N GLY A 168 -9.40 -1.67 0.46
CA GLY A 168 -9.65 -1.19 1.81
C GLY A 168 -11.11 -1.22 2.26
N ALA A 169 -12.05 -0.91 1.34
CA ALA A 169 -13.49 -0.98 1.63
C ALA A 169 -13.95 -2.40 1.95
N TYR A 170 -13.47 -3.40 1.21
CA TYR A 170 -13.77 -4.80 1.47
C TYR A 170 -13.22 -5.25 2.83
N PHE A 171 -11.93 -4.96 3.10
CA PHE A 171 -11.31 -5.24 4.41
C PHE A 171 -12.12 -4.63 5.54
N LYS A 172 -12.45 -3.34 5.44
CA LYS A 172 -13.25 -2.63 6.45
C LYS A 172 -14.59 -3.31 6.69
N THR A 173 -15.30 -3.65 5.61
CA THR A 173 -16.62 -4.28 5.71
C THR A 173 -16.56 -5.59 6.48
N ILE A 174 -15.63 -6.48 6.13
CA ILE A 174 -15.50 -7.78 6.79
C ILE A 174 -15.02 -7.63 8.23
N ILE A 175 -13.99 -6.79 8.47
CA ILE A 175 -13.44 -6.58 9.82
C ILE A 175 -14.51 -5.98 10.74
N ASP A 176 -15.21 -4.93 10.31
CA ASP A 176 -16.26 -4.28 11.10
C ASP A 176 -17.38 -5.27 11.46
N GLN A 177 -17.77 -6.12 10.50
CA GLN A 177 -18.80 -7.13 10.72
C GLN A 177 -18.38 -8.14 11.78
N TYR A 178 -17.17 -8.69 11.69
CA TYR A 178 -16.72 -9.75 12.57
C TYR A 178 -16.21 -9.26 13.92
N VAL A 179 -15.60 -8.08 13.98
CA VAL A 179 -15.17 -7.46 15.24
C VAL A 179 -16.38 -7.03 16.08
N LYS A 180 -17.45 -6.54 15.45
CA LYS A 180 -18.72 -6.21 16.15
C LYS A 180 -19.40 -7.42 16.81
N ILE A 181 -19.25 -8.60 16.24
CA ILE A 181 -19.77 -9.86 16.81
C ILE A 181 -19.01 -10.26 18.11
N GLY A 182 -17.90 -9.57 18.42
CA GLY A 182 -17.18 -9.72 19.68
C GLY A 182 -16.20 -10.89 19.75
N SER A 183 -16.35 -11.91 18.89
CA SER A 183 -15.50 -13.11 18.90
C SER A 183 -14.09 -12.86 18.38
N PHE A 184 -13.87 -11.82 17.55
CA PHE A 184 -12.63 -11.55 16.84
C PHE A 184 -11.98 -10.22 17.20
N LYS A 185 -12.46 -9.53 18.23
CA LYS A 185 -11.92 -8.23 18.67
C LYS A 185 -10.41 -8.30 19.00
N ASN A 186 -9.95 -9.45 19.46
CA ASN A 186 -8.55 -9.66 19.81
C ASN A 186 -7.68 -10.16 18.64
N ASP A 187 -8.29 -10.49 17.48
CA ASP A 187 -7.58 -11.03 16.32
C ASP A 187 -7.07 -9.93 15.37
N VAL A 188 -7.49 -8.69 15.61
CA VAL A 188 -7.07 -7.52 14.82
C VAL A 188 -6.44 -6.48 15.73
N TYR A 189 -5.36 -5.88 15.27
CA TYR A 189 -4.75 -4.69 15.88
C TYR A 189 -4.70 -3.59 14.83
N ILE A 190 -5.42 -2.50 15.09
CA ILE A 190 -5.44 -1.34 14.21
C ILE A 190 -4.41 -0.35 14.73
N ILE A 191 -3.40 -0.04 13.93
CA ILE A 191 -2.43 1.00 14.21
C ILE A 191 -3.08 2.32 13.79
N ASP A 192 -3.57 3.09 14.78
CA ASP A 192 -4.34 4.32 14.53
C ASP A 192 -3.47 5.55 14.32
N ASP A 193 -2.20 5.51 14.73
CA ASP A 193 -1.24 6.57 14.41
C ASP A 193 -0.78 6.46 12.95
N ARG A 194 -1.49 7.18 12.09
CA ARG A 194 -1.32 7.12 10.64
C ARG A 194 -0.02 7.76 10.16
N GLU A 195 0.50 8.74 10.89
CA GLU A 195 1.75 9.41 10.56
C GLU A 195 2.95 8.45 10.59
N LEU A 196 2.83 7.33 11.31
CA LEU A 196 3.85 6.28 11.32
C LEU A 196 3.97 5.57 9.96
N PHE A 197 2.89 5.47 9.19
CA PHE A 197 2.81 4.70 7.95
C PHE A 197 2.49 5.57 6.73
N TYR A 198 1.69 6.60 6.91
CA TYR A 198 1.16 7.45 5.84
C TYR A 198 1.29 8.92 6.21
N PRO A 199 2.51 9.45 6.32
CA PRO A 199 2.75 10.85 6.71
C PRO A 199 2.36 11.85 5.62
N ILE A 200 1.98 11.37 4.44
CA ILE A 200 1.50 12.18 3.32
C ILE A 200 0.20 11.59 2.74
N ASN A 201 -0.64 12.47 2.25
CA ASN A 201 -1.80 12.11 1.44
C ASN A 201 -1.41 11.89 -0.02
N ASP A 202 -2.36 11.44 -0.84
CA ASP A 202 -2.15 11.31 -2.28
C ASP A 202 -1.87 12.69 -2.92
N LEU A 203 -0.70 12.82 -3.53
CA LEU A 203 -0.18 14.07 -4.08
C LEU A 203 -0.93 14.59 -5.32
N LYS A 204 -1.85 13.80 -5.89
CA LYS A 204 -2.69 14.23 -7.01
C LYS A 204 -3.77 15.25 -6.62
N PHE A 205 -4.12 15.32 -5.34
CA PHE A 205 -5.14 16.25 -4.87
C PHE A 205 -4.62 17.69 -4.88
N ASP A 206 -5.22 18.51 -5.76
CA ASP A 206 -5.00 19.95 -5.82
C ASP A 206 -6.00 20.68 -4.92
N ASN A 207 -5.58 21.78 -4.30
CA ASN A 207 -6.42 22.65 -3.46
C ASN A 207 -6.98 22.00 -2.18
N MET A 208 -6.40 20.91 -1.69
CA MET A 208 -6.71 20.38 -0.38
C MET A 208 -5.83 21.05 0.70
N PRO A 209 -6.29 21.13 1.95
CA PRO A 209 -5.52 21.78 3.03
C PRO A 209 -4.14 21.18 3.25
N PHE A 210 -3.96 19.89 2.95
CA PHE A 210 -2.71 19.15 3.14
C PHE A 210 -1.75 19.22 1.93
N THR A 211 -2.18 19.70 0.76
CA THR A 211 -1.42 19.59 -0.50
C THR A 211 -0.03 20.21 -0.39
N VAL A 212 0.08 21.45 0.08
CA VAL A 212 1.38 22.15 0.17
C VAL A 212 2.33 21.45 1.13
N ASP A 213 1.84 21.09 2.32
CA ASP A 213 2.65 20.48 3.36
C ASP A 213 3.17 19.10 2.93
N ASP A 214 2.33 18.26 2.31
CA ASP A 214 2.72 16.93 1.86
C ASP A 214 3.74 16.97 0.72
N TRP A 215 3.55 17.87 -0.25
CA TRP A 215 4.56 18.10 -1.29
C TRP A 215 5.89 18.58 -0.71
N MET A 216 5.85 19.41 0.34
CA MET A 216 7.05 19.87 1.04
C MET A 216 7.74 18.76 1.83
N LYS A 217 6.98 17.87 2.49
CA LYS A 217 7.53 16.67 3.12
C LYS A 217 8.30 15.82 2.10
N VAL A 218 7.71 15.56 0.92
CA VAL A 218 8.38 14.80 -0.14
C VAL A 218 9.63 15.52 -0.65
N LYS A 219 9.55 16.83 -0.92
CA LYS A 219 10.69 17.61 -1.42
C LYS A 219 11.89 17.59 -0.48
N LYS A 220 11.63 17.67 0.82
CA LYS A 220 12.65 17.68 1.88
C LYS A 220 13.09 16.29 2.33
N GLY A 221 12.28 15.25 2.06
CA GLY A 221 12.48 13.92 2.63
C GLY A 221 12.27 13.88 4.15
N ASP A 222 11.47 14.82 4.68
CA ASP A 222 11.18 14.95 6.11
C ASP A 222 9.74 14.53 6.40
N TYR A 223 9.58 13.36 6.96
CA TYR A 223 8.28 12.74 7.24
C TYR A 223 7.98 12.62 8.74
N GLY A 224 8.85 13.16 9.58
CA GLY A 224 8.77 13.02 11.03
C GLY A 224 9.67 11.90 11.58
N LYS A 225 10.17 12.15 12.79
CA LYS A 225 11.19 11.28 13.42
C LYS A 225 10.70 9.86 13.73
N ASP A 226 9.39 9.66 13.90
CA ASP A 226 8.81 8.38 14.33
C ASP A 226 8.23 7.58 13.15
N THR A 227 8.22 8.14 11.95
CA THR A 227 7.71 7.49 10.74
C THR A 227 8.48 6.20 10.43
N ILE A 228 7.76 5.13 10.20
CA ILE A 228 8.27 3.77 9.86
C ILE A 228 8.37 3.61 8.35
N MET A 229 7.35 4.06 7.61
CA MET A 229 7.34 4.01 6.15
C MET A 229 6.57 5.19 5.56
N VAL A 230 6.79 5.43 4.28
CA VAL A 230 6.07 6.43 3.49
C VAL A 230 5.45 5.76 2.27
N HIS A 231 4.15 5.89 2.09
CA HIS A 231 3.46 5.46 0.88
C HIS A 231 3.30 6.67 -0.05
N TYR A 232 3.79 6.54 -1.28
CA TYR A 232 3.83 7.66 -2.22
C TYR A 232 2.59 7.78 -3.12
N TRP A 233 1.64 6.86 -3.03
CA TRP A 233 0.40 6.88 -3.82
C TRP A 233 0.66 6.97 -5.33
N ILE A 234 1.66 6.24 -5.84
CA ILE A 234 1.99 6.18 -7.26
C ILE A 234 1.00 5.23 -7.94
N HIS A 235 -0.09 5.79 -8.43
CA HIS A 235 -1.11 5.00 -9.13
C HIS A 235 -0.57 4.52 -10.49
N GLY A 236 -0.70 3.23 -10.73
CA GLY A 236 -0.34 2.61 -12.02
C GLY A 236 -1.44 2.78 -13.10
N ASP A 237 -2.28 3.80 -12.97
CA ASP A 237 -3.39 4.13 -13.87
C ASP A 237 -2.93 4.79 -15.19
N PHE A 238 -3.88 5.21 -16.01
CA PHE A 238 -3.61 5.75 -17.34
C PHE A 238 -2.75 7.01 -17.33
N GLU A 239 -2.89 7.90 -16.35
CA GLU A 239 -2.18 9.19 -16.32
C GLU A 239 -0.70 9.00 -15.98
N SER A 240 -0.38 8.15 -15.02
CA SER A 240 0.99 7.89 -14.60
C SER A 240 1.71 6.83 -15.45
N LYS A 241 0.98 5.95 -16.14
CA LYS A 241 1.52 4.77 -16.81
C LYS A 241 2.68 5.06 -17.77
N THR A 242 2.55 6.07 -18.62
CA THR A 242 3.60 6.44 -19.56
C THR A 242 4.81 7.00 -18.83
N LEU A 243 4.60 7.95 -17.91
CA LEU A 243 5.69 8.54 -17.14
C LEU A 243 6.38 7.51 -16.27
N LEU A 244 5.62 6.61 -15.63
CA LEU A 244 6.15 5.55 -14.77
C LEU A 244 7.19 4.67 -15.50
N THR A 245 6.95 4.39 -16.78
CA THR A 245 7.85 3.58 -17.60
C THR A 245 8.98 4.37 -18.28
N THR A 246 8.81 5.68 -18.49
CA THR A 246 9.77 6.53 -19.22
C THR A 246 10.60 7.43 -18.33
N PHE A 247 10.19 7.64 -17.07
CA PHE A 247 10.94 8.44 -16.12
C PHE A 247 12.29 7.80 -15.83
N LYS A 248 13.34 8.60 -15.92
CA LYS A 248 14.71 8.18 -15.57
C LYS A 248 15.11 8.93 -14.30
N PRO A 249 15.27 8.21 -13.18
CA PRO A 249 15.83 8.79 -11.97
C PRO A 249 17.25 9.33 -12.24
N ASP A 250 17.62 10.36 -11.52
CA ASP A 250 18.94 10.97 -11.57
C ASP A 250 19.79 10.37 -10.45
N ASN A 251 20.83 9.63 -10.79
CA ASN A 251 21.71 8.94 -9.85
C ASN A 251 22.51 9.90 -8.93
N SER A 252 22.56 11.19 -9.26
CA SER A 252 23.18 12.22 -8.41
C SER A 252 22.23 12.75 -7.32
N LYS A 253 20.97 12.40 -7.38
CA LYS A 253 19.91 12.83 -6.47
C LYS A 253 19.54 11.75 -5.47
N THR A 254 19.01 12.18 -4.34
CA THR A 254 18.38 11.29 -3.37
C THR A 254 17.09 10.69 -3.91
N ILE A 255 16.61 9.61 -3.28
CA ILE A 255 15.32 9.01 -3.62
C ILE A 255 14.17 10.02 -3.49
N HIS A 256 14.19 10.88 -2.48
CA HIS A 256 13.16 11.91 -2.26
C HIS A 256 13.14 12.95 -3.38
N GLU A 257 14.31 13.42 -3.81
CA GLU A 257 14.44 14.36 -4.92
C GLU A 257 13.98 13.74 -6.26
N ASN A 258 14.24 12.45 -6.46
CA ASN A 258 13.75 11.71 -7.63
C ASN A 258 12.23 11.55 -7.58
N ILE A 259 11.65 11.19 -6.44
CA ILE A 259 10.20 11.11 -6.24
C ILE A 259 9.55 12.48 -6.46
N TYR A 260 10.11 13.55 -5.87
CA TYR A 260 9.60 14.90 -6.11
C TYR A 260 9.65 15.28 -7.59
N SER A 261 10.76 14.95 -8.28
CA SER A 261 10.91 15.20 -9.72
C SER A 261 9.92 14.40 -10.56
N PHE A 262 9.61 13.15 -10.17
CA PHE A 262 8.60 12.34 -10.81
C PHE A 262 7.21 12.98 -10.68
N PHE A 263 6.78 13.32 -9.48
CA PHE A 263 5.47 13.96 -9.25
C PHE A 263 5.38 15.34 -9.89
N SER A 264 6.46 16.11 -9.90
CA SER A 264 6.49 17.42 -10.58
C SER A 264 6.27 17.32 -12.09
N LYS A 265 6.70 16.24 -12.70
CA LYS A 265 6.42 15.95 -14.14
C LYS A 265 5.00 15.43 -14.33
N LEU A 266 4.49 14.66 -13.39
CA LEU A 266 3.12 14.09 -13.44
C LEU A 266 2.06 15.18 -13.20
N TYR A 267 2.31 16.06 -12.23
CA TYR A 267 1.38 17.13 -11.81
C TYR A 267 2.03 18.53 -11.89
N PRO A 268 2.39 19.02 -13.11
CA PRO A 268 3.18 20.24 -13.28
C PRO A 268 2.50 21.50 -12.73
N ASN A 269 1.17 21.55 -12.75
CA ASN A 269 0.41 22.69 -12.23
C ASN A 269 0.51 22.76 -10.71
N ILE A 270 0.44 21.62 -10.02
CA ILE A 270 0.59 21.56 -8.57
C ILE A 270 2.02 21.94 -8.19
N ALA A 271 3.02 21.34 -8.85
CA ALA A 271 4.43 21.65 -8.61
C ALA A 271 4.72 23.15 -8.73
N LYS A 272 4.18 23.82 -9.77
CA LYS A 272 4.34 25.27 -9.93
C LYS A 272 3.73 26.08 -8.78
N LYS A 273 2.57 25.66 -8.25
CA LYS A 273 1.97 26.32 -7.06
C LYS A 273 2.87 26.17 -5.83
N ILE A 274 3.45 24.98 -5.63
CA ILE A 274 4.37 24.72 -4.52
C ILE A 274 5.63 25.58 -4.63
N ASP A 275 6.22 25.66 -5.82
CA ASP A 275 7.42 26.49 -6.04
C ASP A 275 7.14 27.99 -5.82
N ASN A 276 5.97 28.48 -6.21
CA ASN A 276 5.55 29.87 -5.95
C ASN A 276 5.38 30.14 -4.45
N ALA A 277 4.69 29.22 -3.73
CA ALA A 277 4.50 29.35 -2.28
C ALA A 277 5.84 29.36 -1.52
N LEU A 278 6.85 28.62 -2.00
CA LEU A 278 8.19 28.64 -1.43
C LEU A 278 8.91 29.97 -1.65
N ILE A 279 8.75 30.55 -2.83
CA ILE A 279 9.35 31.87 -3.12
C ILE A 279 8.75 32.92 -2.19
N GLU A 280 7.42 32.93 -2.02
CA GLU A 280 6.73 33.86 -1.13
C GLU A 280 7.13 33.67 0.34
N SER A 281 7.30 32.43 0.82
CA SER A 281 7.72 32.15 2.21
C SER A 281 9.17 32.50 2.50
N ASN A 282 10.05 32.58 1.50
CA ASN A 282 11.45 33.00 1.66
C ASN A 282 11.65 34.53 1.53
N ILE A 283 10.60 35.26 1.16
CA ILE A 283 10.62 36.74 1.06
C ILE A 283 10.10 37.38 2.37
N THR A 284 9.42 36.61 3.20
CA THR A 284 8.95 37.05 4.57
C THR A 284 9.91 36.59 5.64
#